data_698317efc0059a7cf15c5bff6f1316ee
#
_entry.id   698317efc0059a7cf15c5bff6f1316ee
#
_cell.length_a   1.000
_cell.length_b   1.000
_cell.length_c   1.000
_cell.angle_alpha   90.00
_cell.angle_beta   90.00
_cell.angle_gamma   90.00
#
_symmetry.space_group_name_H-M   'P 1'
#
loop_
_entity.id
_entity.type
_entity.pdbx_description
1 polymer ?
#
loop_
_entity_poly.entity_id
_entity_poly.type
_entity_poly.pdbx_seq_one_letter_code
_entity_poly.pdbx_strand_id
1 'polypeptide(L)' 'MAKVESLHGTTPAEIFQSGLENIGEIDAVSISVLWKDGSVTAGWSNVDMASLALMILMLDQKQRDDL' A
#
# COMPACT_ATOMS: atom_id res chain seq x y z
N MET A 1 5.36 16.27 -12.92
CA MET A 1 5.70 15.56 -11.69
C MET A 1 5.56 14.06 -11.90
N ALA A 2 6.58 13.33 -11.59
CA ALA A 2 6.55 11.87 -11.76
C ALA A 2 5.66 11.26 -10.67
N LYS A 3 4.75 10.39 -11.08
CA LYS A 3 3.95 9.59 -10.16
C LYS A 3 4.50 8.18 -10.07
N VAL A 4 4.59 7.67 -8.87
CA VAL A 4 4.92 6.27 -8.64
C VAL A 4 3.63 5.46 -8.80
N GLU A 5 3.58 4.58 -9.79
CA GLU A 5 2.40 3.78 -10.04
C GLU A 5 2.25 2.62 -9.05
N SER A 6 3.37 2.14 -8.52
CA SER A 6 3.36 1.11 -7.51
C SER A 6 4.65 1.18 -6.70
N LEU A 7 4.58 0.71 -5.46
CA LEU A 7 5.78 0.52 -4.64
C LEU A 7 6.43 -0.80 -5.05
N HIS A 8 7.76 -0.79 -5.10
CA HIS A 8 8.52 -1.92 -5.63
C HIS A 8 9.32 -2.60 -4.53
N GLY A 9 9.38 -3.92 -4.62
CA GLY A 9 10.16 -4.73 -3.72
C GLY A 9 9.56 -6.11 -3.56
N THR A 10 10.38 -7.05 -3.12
CA THR A 10 9.97 -8.42 -2.86
C THR A 10 9.97 -8.73 -1.36
N THR A 11 10.48 -7.82 -0.54
CA THR A 11 10.51 -7.98 0.91
C THR A 11 9.78 -6.80 1.57
N PRO A 12 9.29 -6.99 2.81
CA PRO A 12 8.67 -5.88 3.55
C PRO A 12 9.57 -4.66 3.66
N ALA A 13 10.87 -4.87 3.90
CA ALA A 13 11.82 -3.76 4.03
C ALA A 13 11.90 -2.95 2.73
N GLU A 14 11.92 -3.61 1.58
CA GLU A 14 11.97 -2.94 0.29
C GLU A 14 10.70 -2.12 0.02
N ILE A 15 9.54 -2.66 0.38
CA ILE A 15 8.25 -1.95 0.22
C ILE A 15 8.23 -0.70 1.11
N PHE A 16 8.63 -0.83 2.37
CA PHE A 16 8.68 0.31 3.29
C PHE A 16 9.69 1.36 2.83
N GLN A 17 10.85 0.91 2.34
CA GLN A 17 11.87 1.82 1.83
C GLN A 17 11.34 2.60 0.61
N SER A 18 10.69 1.91 -0.32
CA SER A 18 10.09 2.54 -1.49
C SER A 18 9.05 3.59 -1.08
N GLY A 19 8.24 3.27 -0.07
CA GLY A 19 7.26 4.20 0.46
C GLY A 19 7.91 5.44 1.06
N LEU A 20 8.95 5.26 1.88
CA LEU A 20 9.65 6.37 2.51
C LEU A 20 10.36 7.27 1.49
N GLU A 21 10.92 6.70 0.45
CA GLU A 21 11.57 7.46 -0.62
C GLU A 21 10.59 8.37 -1.36
N ASN A 22 9.30 8.02 -1.35
CA ASN A 22 8.27 8.76 -2.05
C ASN A 22 7.29 9.45 -1.10
N ILE A 23 7.65 9.60 0.18
CA ILE A 23 6.73 10.08 1.21
C ILE A 23 6.17 11.46 0.90
N GLY A 24 6.94 12.31 0.23
CA GLY A 24 6.48 13.64 -0.16
C GLY A 24 5.37 13.64 -1.19
N GLU A 25 5.16 12.53 -1.89
CA GLU A 25 4.13 12.40 -2.92
C GLU A 25 2.92 11.58 -2.42
N ILE A 26 2.99 11.04 -1.21
CA ILE A 26 1.94 10.20 -0.66
C ILE A 26 0.99 11.04 0.18
N ASP A 27 -0.29 11.02 -0.17
CA ASP A 27 -1.33 11.70 0.59
C ASP A 27 -1.88 10.81 1.71
N ALA A 28 -2.09 9.54 1.40
CA ALA A 28 -2.63 8.57 2.35
C ALA A 28 -2.12 7.19 2.03
N VAL A 29 -2.13 6.31 3.05
CA VAL A 29 -1.67 4.94 2.88
C VAL A 29 -2.57 3.99 3.67
N SER A 30 -2.75 2.80 3.13
CA SER A 30 -3.34 1.68 3.85
C SER A 30 -2.43 0.47 3.68
N ILE A 31 -2.34 -0.34 4.72
CA ILE A 31 -1.47 -1.52 4.70
C ILE A 31 -2.19 -2.72 5.27
N SER A 32 -1.76 -3.89 4.84
CA SER A 32 -2.14 -5.16 5.43
C SER A 32 -0.85 -5.91 5.73
N VAL A 33 -0.73 -6.44 6.94
CA VAL A 33 0.50 -7.09 7.40
C VAL A 33 0.18 -8.52 7.80
N LEU A 34 0.90 -9.46 7.20
CA LEU A 34 0.89 -10.85 7.62
C LEU A 34 2.08 -11.06 8.54
N TRP A 35 1.80 -11.40 9.79
CA TRP A 35 2.83 -11.64 10.79
C TRP A 35 3.34 -13.07 10.72
N LYS A 36 4.50 -13.31 11.32
CA LYS A 36 5.12 -14.64 11.31
C LYS A 36 4.29 -15.69 12.01
N ASP A 37 3.43 -15.28 12.94
CA ASP A 37 2.53 -16.20 13.65
C ASP A 37 1.26 -16.53 12.87
N GLY A 38 1.12 -15.99 11.66
CA GLY A 38 -0.04 -16.21 10.81
C GLY A 38 -1.18 -15.23 10.99
N SER A 39 -1.09 -14.33 11.97
CA SER A 39 -2.11 -13.31 12.15
C SER A 39 -1.99 -12.21 11.08
N VAL A 40 -3.10 -11.51 10.83
CA VAL A 40 -3.15 -10.41 9.87
C VAL A 40 -3.69 -9.18 10.57
N THR A 41 -2.99 -8.06 10.39
CA THR A 41 -3.47 -6.76 10.88
C THR A 41 -3.54 -5.79 9.71
N ALA A 42 -4.37 -4.77 9.88
CA ALA A 42 -4.52 -3.71 8.89
C ALA A 42 -4.32 -2.36 9.56
N GLY A 43 -3.82 -1.41 8.77
CA GLY A 43 -3.65 -0.04 9.22
C GLY A 43 -3.86 0.92 8.09
N TRP A 44 -4.30 2.11 8.43
CA TRP A 44 -4.46 3.16 7.43
C TRP A 44 -4.22 4.51 8.09
N SER A 45 -3.76 5.46 7.27
CA SER A 45 -3.57 6.82 7.73
C SER A 45 -4.91 7.56 7.75
N ASN A 46 -4.88 8.84 8.10
CA ASN A 46 -6.09 9.65 8.19
C ASN A 46 -6.72 9.80 6.80
N VAL A 47 -7.74 9.01 6.53
CA VAL A 47 -8.41 8.94 5.23
C VAL A 47 -9.89 8.63 5.48
N ASP A 48 -10.78 9.19 4.65
CA ASP A 48 -12.21 8.90 4.77
C ASP A 48 -12.53 7.49 4.26
N MET A 49 -13.71 7.00 4.63
CA MET A 49 -14.12 5.63 4.29
C MET A 49 -14.27 5.42 2.78
N ALA A 50 -14.70 6.43 2.05
CA ALA A 50 -14.86 6.33 0.60
C ALA A 50 -13.50 6.18 -0.08
N SER A 51 -12.52 6.99 0.33
CA SER A 51 -11.16 6.91 -0.20
C SER A 51 -10.50 5.60 0.18
N LEU A 52 -10.71 5.12 1.40
CA LEU A 52 -10.17 3.84 1.84
C LEU A 52 -10.74 2.69 1.01
N ALA A 53 -12.05 2.70 0.78
CA ALA A 53 -12.71 1.68 -0.05
C ALA A 53 -12.14 1.69 -1.48
N LEU A 54 -11.92 2.87 -2.04
CA LEU A 54 -11.32 3.01 -3.36
C LEU A 54 -9.89 2.45 -3.39
N MET A 55 -9.09 2.74 -2.36
CA MET A 55 -7.73 2.22 -2.27
C MET A 55 -7.70 0.70 -2.24
N ILE A 56 -8.60 0.09 -1.47
CA ILE A 56 -8.71 -1.37 -1.39
C ILE A 56 -9.12 -1.96 -2.76
N LEU A 57 -10.08 -1.33 -3.42
CA LEU A 57 -10.53 -1.77 -4.74
C LEU A 57 -9.40 -1.69 -5.77
N MET A 58 -8.64 -0.60 -5.75
CA MET A 58 -7.52 -0.43 -6.68
C MET A 58 -6.41 -1.44 -6.42
N LEU A 59 -6.15 -1.79 -5.17
CA LEU A 59 -5.18 -2.82 -4.84
C LEU A 59 -5.61 -4.17 -5.42
N ASP A 60 -6.89 -4.51 -5.28
CA ASP A 60 -7.43 -5.74 -5.83
C ASP A 60 -7.29 -5.78 -7.36
N GLN A 61 -7.60 -4.68 -8.04
CA GLN A 61 -7.47 -4.59 -9.49
C GLN A 61 -6.01 -4.72 -9.94
N LYS A 62 -5.10 -4.04 -9.25
CA LYS A 62 -3.67 -4.12 -9.56
C LYS A 62 -3.16 -5.56 -9.43
N GLN A 63 -3.58 -6.25 -8.38
CA GLN A 63 -3.20 -7.64 -8.18
C GLN A 63 -3.68 -8.52 -9.32
N ARG A 64 -4.91 -8.33 -9.77
CA ARG A 64 -5.47 -9.09 -10.88
C ARG A 64 -4.76 -8.81 -12.20
N ASP A 65 -4.41 -7.56 -12.43
CA ASP A 65 -3.72 -7.18 -13.67
C ASP A 65 -2.31 -7.75 -13.74
N ASP A 66 -1.67 -7.94 -12.59
CA ASP A 66 -0.29 -8.47 -12.51
C ASP A 66 -0.25 -10.01 -12.56
N LEU A 67 -1.39 -10.66 -12.46
CA LEU A 67 -1.49 -12.11 -12.60
C LEU A 67 -1.80 -12.49 -14.03
#